data_349f94583f7017e14158e15d90983f17
#
_entry.id   349f94583f7017e14158e15d90983f17
#
_cell.length_a   1.000
_cell.length_b   1.000
_cell.length_c   1.000
_cell.angle_alpha   90.00
_cell.angle_beta   90.00
_cell.angle_gamma   90.00
#
_symmetry.space_group_name_H-M   'P 1'
#
loop_
_entity.id
_entity.type
_entity.pdbx_description
1 polymer ?
#
loop_
_entity_poly.entity_id
_entity_poly.type
_entity_poly.pdbx_seq_one_letter_code
_entity_poly.pdbx_strand_id
1 'polypeptide(L)'
;RRAEEQVVLEQLAAGGDRVISLGGGAVLSEAVRTALEGMVVVALDVDVETAWERATADGAADRPLARDRDAFARLHAERAALYDELARAVLPQADPDVIVRADGALRVLEAAPPGTRMVWASAASGEYPVYVGAGVLGLDISGLPKLGGRGVVVTDSAVSEHHLGKVRSPSGVVEIPPGEEHKTLETAERVWRSLVAQGVTRSDHLIALGGGVVGDLAGFCAGCFQRGIPVVQAPTTVVAQVDSAYGGKTGVDLPEAKNYVGVYHQPSAVLADTSTLATLPRKEFAAGYAEVLKTALIAGGRLWERVAAGEPLDDDMILACARTKLAIVAADERDSGRRQVLNLGHTVGHALETTLGYGTLRHGEAVGLGMLAALRLSGLEGLRDQVAELLAAHELPTSLPEVDVDAVVAAVARDKKRVGSGPTPFVLVRAPGEVVEGQPVEEGALRAAVAELAATTRSEGHR
;
A
#
# COMPACT_ATOMS: atom_id res chain seq x y z
N ARG A 1 -30.98 -23.42 5.03
CA ARG A 1 -30.63 -22.06 5.47
C ARG A 1 -31.07 -21.76 6.91
N ARG A 2 -32.37 -21.79 7.26
CA ARG A 2 -32.82 -21.50 8.65
C ARG A 2 -32.23 -22.44 9.70
N ALA A 3 -32.11 -23.73 9.39
CA ALA A 3 -31.50 -24.71 10.32
C ALA A 3 -29.96 -24.45 10.44
N GLU A 4 -29.30 -24.10 9.35
CA GLU A 4 -27.89 -23.75 9.36
C GLU A 4 -27.65 -22.47 10.18
N GLU A 5 -28.45 -21.43 9.96
CA GLU A 5 -28.42 -20.17 10.71
C GLU A 5 -28.57 -20.41 12.22
N GLN A 6 -29.54 -21.22 12.62
CA GLN A 6 -29.77 -21.54 14.05
C GLN A 6 -28.54 -22.24 14.65
N VAL A 7 -28.00 -23.26 13.98
CA VAL A 7 -26.79 -23.96 14.43
C VAL A 7 -25.61 -23.02 14.57
N VAL A 8 -25.38 -22.10 13.58
CA VAL A 8 -24.33 -21.11 13.65
C VAL A 8 -24.50 -20.20 14.86
N LEU A 9 -25.69 -19.65 15.07
CA LEU A 9 -25.99 -18.77 16.22
C LEU A 9 -25.78 -19.49 17.57
N GLU A 10 -26.21 -20.75 17.69
CA GLU A 10 -25.98 -21.57 18.89
C GLU A 10 -24.51 -21.80 19.15
N GLN A 11 -23.71 -22.06 18.08
CA GLN A 11 -22.26 -22.23 18.20
C GLN A 11 -21.56 -20.93 18.59
N LEU A 12 -21.95 -19.79 18.02
CA LEU A 12 -21.40 -18.48 18.37
C LEU A 12 -21.75 -18.10 19.83
N ALA A 13 -22.99 -18.32 20.24
CA ALA A 13 -23.48 -18.05 21.62
C ALA A 13 -22.82 -18.93 22.69
N ALA A 14 -22.42 -20.15 22.34
CA ALA A 14 -21.78 -21.07 23.28
C ALA A 14 -20.44 -20.59 23.84
N GLY A 15 -19.79 -19.64 23.19
CA GLY A 15 -18.52 -19.05 23.62
C GLY A 15 -17.36 -20.05 23.71
N GLY A 16 -16.27 -19.66 24.37
CA GLY A 16 -15.09 -20.49 24.59
C GLY A 16 -14.04 -20.34 23.50
N ASP A 17 -12.84 -20.85 23.78
CA ASP A 17 -11.69 -20.80 22.85
C ASP A 17 -11.87 -21.88 21.76
N ARG A 18 -12.41 -21.47 20.62
CA ARG A 18 -12.67 -22.36 19.49
C ARG A 18 -12.61 -21.62 18.14
N VAL A 19 -12.28 -22.35 17.09
CA VAL A 19 -12.36 -21.92 15.70
C VAL A 19 -13.64 -22.49 15.09
N ILE A 20 -14.46 -21.62 14.49
CA ILE A 20 -15.71 -21.99 13.83
C ILE A 20 -15.58 -21.72 12.34
N SER A 21 -15.67 -22.76 11.52
CA SER A 21 -15.73 -22.61 10.06
C SER A 21 -17.18 -22.36 9.64
N LEU A 22 -17.46 -21.19 9.12
CA LEU A 22 -18.78 -20.81 8.63
C LEU A 22 -18.98 -21.27 7.18
N GLY A 23 -20.17 -21.77 6.88
CA GLY A 23 -20.58 -21.97 5.49
C GLY A 23 -20.67 -20.62 4.75
N GLY A 24 -20.28 -20.57 3.47
CA GLY A 24 -20.24 -19.32 2.69
C GLY A 24 -21.60 -18.59 2.54
N GLY A 25 -22.70 -19.17 2.95
CA GLY A 25 -24.02 -18.54 3.01
C GLY A 25 -24.39 -17.93 4.38
N ALA A 26 -23.62 -18.20 5.43
CA ALA A 26 -23.93 -17.74 6.79
C ALA A 26 -23.95 -16.22 6.91
N VAL A 27 -23.03 -15.54 6.23
CA VAL A 27 -22.92 -14.07 6.20
C VAL A 27 -24.10 -13.34 5.55
N LEU A 28 -24.99 -14.06 4.85
CA LEU A 28 -26.21 -13.49 4.29
C LEU A 28 -27.29 -13.25 5.36
N SER A 29 -27.17 -13.87 6.55
CA SER A 29 -28.07 -13.64 7.68
C SER A 29 -27.60 -12.43 8.49
N GLU A 30 -28.49 -11.45 8.68
CA GLU A 30 -28.24 -10.29 9.53
C GLU A 30 -27.98 -10.71 10.99
N ALA A 31 -28.74 -11.69 11.50
CA ALA A 31 -28.57 -12.21 12.85
C ALA A 31 -27.16 -12.83 13.05
N VAL A 32 -26.63 -13.52 12.04
CA VAL A 32 -25.26 -14.06 12.09
C VAL A 32 -24.24 -12.94 12.05
N ARG A 33 -24.41 -11.93 11.18
CA ARG A 33 -23.49 -10.79 11.13
C ARG A 33 -23.44 -10.06 12.47
N THR A 34 -24.58 -9.78 13.08
CA THR A 34 -24.64 -9.17 14.42
C THR A 34 -23.96 -10.03 15.48
N ALA A 35 -24.15 -11.36 15.43
CA ALA A 35 -23.50 -12.27 16.38
C ALA A 35 -21.96 -12.35 16.21
N LEU A 36 -21.44 -11.99 15.04
CA LEU A 36 -19.99 -11.93 14.76
C LEU A 36 -19.34 -10.63 15.23
N GLU A 37 -20.12 -9.61 15.58
CA GLU A 37 -19.59 -8.35 16.08
C GLU A 37 -18.68 -8.57 17.31
N GLY A 38 -17.50 -7.96 17.28
CA GLY A 38 -16.49 -8.10 18.35
C GLY A 38 -15.66 -9.39 18.31
N MET A 39 -15.96 -10.34 17.42
CA MET A 39 -15.14 -11.54 17.22
C MET A 39 -14.00 -11.30 16.22
N VAL A 40 -12.96 -12.14 16.25
CA VAL A 40 -11.94 -12.18 15.21
C VAL A 40 -12.46 -12.99 14.03
N VAL A 41 -13.07 -12.30 13.08
CA VAL A 41 -13.55 -12.93 11.84
C VAL A 41 -12.38 -12.97 10.85
N VAL A 42 -12.06 -14.16 10.34
CA VAL A 42 -11.01 -14.38 9.36
C VAL A 42 -11.65 -14.70 8.01
N ALA A 43 -11.39 -13.84 7.00
CA ALA A 43 -11.72 -14.13 5.61
C ALA A 43 -10.55 -14.84 4.94
N LEU A 44 -10.84 -15.95 4.27
CA LEU A 44 -9.88 -16.64 3.41
C LEU A 44 -10.07 -16.11 1.98
N ASP A 45 -9.10 -15.31 1.53
CA ASP A 45 -9.17 -14.63 0.23
C ASP A 45 -8.74 -15.58 -0.89
N VAL A 46 -9.64 -15.82 -1.83
CA VAL A 46 -9.42 -16.66 -2.99
C VAL A 46 -10.05 -16.01 -4.22
N ASP A 47 -9.32 -15.97 -5.33
CA ASP A 47 -9.86 -15.50 -6.59
C ASP A 47 -10.96 -16.42 -7.13
N VAL A 48 -11.84 -15.87 -7.96
CA VAL A 48 -13.03 -16.56 -8.47
C VAL A 48 -12.67 -17.81 -9.30
N GLU A 49 -11.55 -17.79 -10.03
CA GLU A 49 -11.11 -18.92 -10.85
C GLU A 49 -10.68 -20.10 -9.96
N THR A 50 -9.79 -19.83 -9.01
CA THR A 50 -9.35 -20.82 -8.04
C THR A 50 -10.52 -21.35 -7.21
N ALA A 51 -11.45 -20.48 -6.81
CA ALA A 51 -12.66 -20.89 -6.09
C ALA A 51 -13.56 -21.80 -6.94
N TRP A 52 -13.70 -21.48 -8.24
CA TRP A 52 -14.45 -22.29 -9.18
C TRP A 52 -13.80 -23.64 -9.43
N GLU A 53 -12.50 -23.69 -9.70
CA GLU A 53 -11.75 -24.93 -9.89
C GLU A 53 -11.90 -25.86 -8.69
N ARG A 54 -11.72 -25.34 -7.47
CA ARG A 54 -11.90 -26.12 -6.25
C ARG A 54 -13.34 -26.61 -6.04
N ALA A 55 -14.32 -25.76 -6.41
CA ALA A 55 -15.72 -26.12 -6.27
C ALA A 55 -16.14 -27.24 -7.24
N THR A 56 -15.45 -27.36 -8.37
CA THR A 56 -15.75 -28.31 -9.45
C THR A 56 -14.86 -29.55 -9.47
N ALA A 57 -13.70 -29.53 -8.81
CA ALA A 57 -12.72 -30.62 -8.80
C ALA A 57 -13.22 -31.93 -8.18
N ASP A 58 -14.05 -31.88 -7.13
CA ASP A 58 -14.50 -33.05 -6.36
C ASP A 58 -15.98 -33.37 -6.58
N GLY A 59 -16.42 -33.54 -7.82
CA GLY A 59 -17.79 -34.01 -8.12
C GLY A 59 -18.85 -32.93 -8.01
N ALA A 60 -18.82 -31.98 -8.92
CA ALA A 60 -19.77 -30.85 -9.07
C ALA A 60 -21.27 -31.23 -9.00
N ALA A 61 -21.62 -32.51 -9.12
CA ALA A 61 -23.00 -32.99 -9.10
C ALA A 61 -23.75 -32.67 -7.77
N ASP A 62 -23.02 -32.58 -6.67
CA ASP A 62 -23.59 -32.35 -5.33
C ASP A 62 -23.57 -30.88 -4.87
N ARG A 63 -22.99 -29.96 -5.66
CA ARG A 63 -22.92 -28.52 -5.31
C ARG A 63 -23.81 -27.70 -6.24
N PRO A 64 -25.06 -27.38 -5.87
CA PRO A 64 -26.01 -26.67 -6.75
C PRO A 64 -25.51 -25.33 -7.30
N LEU A 65 -24.63 -24.64 -6.55
CA LEU A 65 -24.07 -23.34 -6.92
C LEU A 65 -22.85 -23.42 -7.86
N ALA A 66 -22.28 -24.62 -8.07
CA ALA A 66 -21.15 -24.85 -8.97
C ALA A 66 -21.58 -25.43 -10.33
N ARG A 67 -22.80 -25.19 -10.79
CA ARG A 67 -23.34 -25.68 -12.06
C ARG A 67 -23.26 -24.64 -13.18
N ASP A 68 -23.18 -23.36 -12.85
CA ASP A 68 -23.14 -22.22 -13.78
C ASP A 68 -22.03 -21.27 -13.31
N ARG A 69 -20.99 -21.12 -14.15
CA ARG A 69 -19.80 -20.33 -13.83
C ARG A 69 -20.12 -18.85 -13.65
N ASP A 70 -21.02 -18.29 -14.49
CA ASP A 70 -21.37 -16.86 -14.44
C ASP A 70 -22.21 -16.56 -13.19
N ALA A 71 -23.11 -17.47 -12.83
CA ALA A 71 -23.89 -17.37 -11.59
C ALA A 71 -22.98 -17.51 -10.37
N PHE A 72 -21.98 -18.40 -10.42
CA PHE A 72 -20.98 -18.54 -9.37
C PHE A 72 -20.14 -17.27 -9.21
N ALA A 73 -19.66 -16.67 -10.31
CA ALA A 73 -18.86 -15.47 -10.28
C ALA A 73 -19.65 -14.27 -9.71
N ARG A 74 -20.93 -14.11 -10.10
CA ARG A 74 -21.81 -13.09 -9.52
C ARG A 74 -22.00 -13.29 -8.02
N LEU A 75 -22.25 -14.51 -7.58
CA LEU A 75 -22.43 -14.84 -6.17
C LEU A 75 -21.13 -14.63 -5.35
N HIS A 76 -19.97 -14.93 -5.94
CA HIS A 76 -18.67 -14.68 -5.34
C HIS A 76 -18.48 -13.16 -5.14
N ALA A 77 -18.75 -12.34 -6.14
CA ALA A 77 -18.66 -10.89 -6.05
C ALA A 77 -19.62 -10.28 -5.02
N GLU A 78 -20.89 -10.73 -4.99
CA GLU A 78 -21.88 -10.29 -4.01
C GLU A 78 -21.44 -10.60 -2.55
N ARG A 79 -20.81 -11.75 -2.32
CA ARG A 79 -20.37 -12.16 -0.99
C ARG A 79 -19.04 -11.51 -0.59
N ALA A 80 -18.18 -11.21 -1.53
CA ALA A 80 -16.90 -10.58 -1.27
C ALA A 80 -17.06 -9.28 -0.47
N ALA A 81 -18.05 -8.44 -0.82
CA ALA A 81 -18.34 -7.22 -0.09
C ALA A 81 -18.71 -7.46 1.39
N LEU A 82 -19.51 -8.51 1.67
CA LEU A 82 -19.87 -8.88 3.03
C LEU A 82 -18.69 -9.48 3.81
N TYR A 83 -17.85 -10.27 3.14
CA TYR A 83 -16.63 -10.79 3.76
C TYR A 83 -15.67 -9.66 4.12
N ASP A 84 -15.50 -8.70 3.23
CA ASP A 84 -14.65 -7.52 3.47
C ASP A 84 -15.18 -6.65 4.62
N GLU A 85 -16.49 -6.50 4.75
CA GLU A 85 -17.11 -5.75 5.85
C GLU A 85 -16.90 -6.41 7.21
N LEU A 86 -17.03 -7.74 7.26
CA LEU A 86 -17.00 -8.51 8.52
C LEU A 86 -15.56 -8.87 8.94
N ALA A 87 -14.64 -9.03 7.99
CA ALA A 87 -13.32 -9.56 8.28
C ALA A 87 -12.47 -8.60 9.10
N ARG A 88 -12.01 -9.05 10.26
CA ARG A 88 -10.91 -8.42 10.99
C ARG A 88 -9.56 -8.88 10.47
N ALA A 89 -9.45 -10.08 9.89
CA ALA A 89 -8.25 -10.58 9.23
C ALA A 89 -8.56 -11.11 7.83
N VAL A 90 -7.66 -10.86 6.89
CA VAL A 90 -7.71 -11.41 5.53
C VAL A 90 -6.43 -12.22 5.28
N LEU A 91 -6.60 -13.51 5.01
CA LEU A 91 -5.50 -14.43 4.71
C LEU A 91 -5.63 -14.96 3.28
N PRO A 92 -4.54 -15.02 2.48
CA PRO A 92 -4.59 -15.63 1.16
C PRO A 92 -4.78 -17.14 1.28
N GLN A 93 -5.74 -17.69 0.56
CA GLN A 93 -6.03 -19.14 0.60
C GLN A 93 -5.20 -19.95 -0.43
N ALA A 94 -4.12 -19.40 -0.95
CA ALA A 94 -3.26 -20.12 -1.88
C ALA A 94 -2.57 -21.34 -1.23
N ASP A 95 -2.27 -21.25 0.07
CA ASP A 95 -1.61 -22.29 0.86
C ASP A 95 -2.47 -22.67 2.08
N PRO A 96 -2.84 -23.93 2.27
CA PRO A 96 -3.63 -24.39 3.43
C PRO A 96 -2.96 -24.09 4.78
N ASP A 97 -1.63 -24.08 4.83
CA ASP A 97 -0.86 -23.90 6.05
C ASP A 97 -0.72 -22.42 6.46
N VAL A 98 -1.24 -21.48 5.68
CA VAL A 98 -1.18 -20.04 5.99
C VAL A 98 -1.78 -19.72 7.36
N ILE A 99 -2.85 -20.40 7.77
CA ILE A 99 -3.49 -20.20 9.07
C ILE A 99 -2.53 -20.54 10.21
N VAL A 100 -1.77 -21.63 10.07
CA VAL A 100 -0.79 -22.06 11.07
C VAL A 100 0.34 -21.04 11.18
N ARG A 101 0.79 -20.50 10.05
CA ARG A 101 1.84 -19.46 10.04
C ARG A 101 1.35 -18.13 10.57
N ALA A 102 0.07 -17.82 10.39
CA ALA A 102 -0.56 -16.59 10.87
C ALA A 102 -1.04 -16.66 12.34
N ASP A 103 -0.99 -17.80 13.03
CA ASP A 103 -1.52 -17.97 14.38
C ASP A 103 -1.00 -16.89 15.35
N GLY A 104 0.31 -16.65 15.39
CA GLY A 104 0.88 -15.59 16.23
C GLY A 104 0.33 -14.21 15.90
N ALA A 105 0.11 -13.91 14.62
CA ALA A 105 -0.43 -12.63 14.18
C ALA A 105 -1.93 -12.48 14.53
N LEU A 106 -2.70 -13.57 14.44
CA LEU A 106 -4.10 -13.57 14.85
C LEU A 106 -4.25 -13.34 16.37
N ARG A 107 -3.34 -13.89 17.19
CA ARG A 107 -3.31 -13.61 18.65
C ARG A 107 -2.98 -12.15 18.95
N VAL A 108 -2.06 -11.55 18.20
CA VAL A 108 -1.77 -10.10 18.31
C VAL A 108 -3.01 -9.29 17.91
N LEU A 109 -3.73 -9.68 16.84
CA LEU A 109 -4.96 -9.02 16.43
C LEU A 109 -6.09 -9.16 17.46
N GLU A 110 -6.21 -10.29 18.13
CA GLU A 110 -7.21 -10.52 19.18
C GLU A 110 -7.02 -9.52 20.34
N ALA A 111 -5.77 -9.26 20.72
CA ALA A 111 -5.42 -8.29 21.76
C ALA A 111 -5.37 -6.84 21.27
N ALA A 112 -5.57 -6.58 19.99
CA ALA A 112 -5.47 -5.26 19.39
C ALA A 112 -6.67 -4.36 19.72
N PRO A 113 -6.50 -3.01 19.65
CA PRO A 113 -7.61 -2.09 19.82
C PRO A 113 -8.80 -2.41 18.92
N PRO A 114 -10.04 -2.12 19.36
CA PRO A 114 -11.24 -2.28 18.53
C PRO A 114 -11.08 -1.54 17.20
N GLY A 115 -11.59 -2.12 16.13
CA GLY A 115 -11.45 -1.58 14.77
C GLY A 115 -10.15 -1.96 14.07
N THR A 116 -9.13 -2.48 14.78
CA THR A 116 -7.91 -2.96 14.13
C THR A 116 -8.24 -4.09 13.15
N ARG A 117 -7.72 -3.97 11.93
CA ARG A 117 -7.81 -4.99 10.87
C ARG A 117 -6.43 -5.47 10.49
N MET A 118 -6.35 -6.70 9.97
CA MET A 118 -5.09 -7.32 9.56
C MET A 118 -5.20 -7.89 8.14
N VAL A 119 -4.15 -7.70 7.37
CA VAL A 119 -3.91 -8.43 6.11
C VAL A 119 -2.63 -9.22 6.23
N TRP A 120 -2.65 -10.47 5.80
CA TRP A 120 -1.45 -11.28 5.67
C TRP A 120 -0.81 -11.06 4.31
N ALA A 121 0.34 -10.43 4.31
CA ALA A 121 1.14 -10.23 3.11
C ALA A 121 1.92 -11.51 2.79
N SER A 122 1.92 -11.91 1.51
CA SER A 122 2.70 -13.05 1.03
C SER A 122 3.49 -12.64 -0.21
N ALA A 123 4.79 -12.89 -0.21
CA ALA A 123 5.68 -12.68 -1.33
C ALA A 123 6.67 -13.85 -1.42
N ALA A 124 7.35 -14.00 -2.54
CA ALA A 124 8.29 -15.12 -2.76
C ALA A 124 9.41 -15.19 -1.72
N SER A 125 9.83 -14.04 -1.18
CA SER A 125 10.93 -13.95 -0.19
C SER A 125 10.47 -13.93 1.27
N GLY A 126 9.17 -13.86 1.55
CA GLY A 126 8.65 -13.89 2.91
C GLY A 126 7.19 -13.47 3.06
N GLU A 127 6.69 -13.71 4.25
CA GLU A 127 5.32 -13.39 4.65
C GLU A 127 5.34 -12.57 5.94
N TYR A 128 4.34 -11.72 6.13
CA TYR A 128 4.22 -10.88 7.31
C TYR A 128 2.82 -10.33 7.51
N PRO A 129 2.41 -10.04 8.77
CA PRO A 129 1.16 -9.35 9.05
C PRO A 129 1.26 -7.84 8.80
N VAL A 130 0.18 -7.26 8.32
CA VAL A 130 -0.05 -5.81 8.21
C VAL A 130 -1.25 -5.47 9.07
N TYR A 131 -1.05 -4.69 10.13
CA TYR A 131 -2.10 -4.19 11.01
C TYR A 131 -2.44 -2.75 10.63
N VAL A 132 -3.72 -2.46 10.47
CA VAL A 132 -4.24 -1.12 10.14
C VAL A 132 -5.29 -0.72 11.18
N GLY A 133 -5.15 0.46 11.75
CA GLY A 133 -6.11 1.02 12.71
C GLY A 133 -5.46 1.90 13.74
N ALA A 134 -6.25 2.63 14.52
CA ALA A 134 -5.76 3.53 15.54
C ALA A 134 -5.16 2.77 16.74
N GLY A 135 -3.97 3.18 17.20
CA GLY A 135 -3.30 2.62 18.37
C GLY A 135 -2.47 1.36 18.14
N VAL A 136 -2.29 0.92 16.89
CA VAL A 136 -1.52 -0.31 16.58
C VAL A 136 -0.03 -0.19 16.86
N LEU A 137 0.53 1.01 17.04
CA LEU A 137 1.91 1.20 17.50
C LEU A 137 2.15 0.61 18.90
N GLY A 138 1.11 0.49 19.72
CA GLY A 138 1.16 -0.09 21.06
C GLY A 138 1.04 -1.61 21.11
N LEU A 139 0.93 -2.30 19.99
CA LEU A 139 0.78 -3.76 19.95
C LEU A 139 2.01 -4.49 20.51
N ASP A 140 1.75 -5.59 21.20
CA ASP A 140 2.78 -6.54 21.59
C ASP A 140 3.10 -7.50 20.46
N ILE A 141 4.13 -7.19 19.70
CA ILE A 141 4.57 -7.98 18.55
C ILE A 141 5.66 -9.00 18.88
N SER A 142 6.03 -9.15 20.15
CA SER A 142 7.10 -10.08 20.57
C SER A 142 6.79 -11.55 20.27
N GLY A 143 5.51 -11.89 20.10
CA GLY A 143 5.05 -13.23 19.70
C GLY A 143 5.13 -13.50 18.20
N LEU A 144 5.46 -12.50 17.37
CA LEU A 144 5.58 -12.69 15.94
C LEU A 144 6.90 -13.39 15.56
N PRO A 145 6.90 -14.22 14.53
CA PRO A 145 8.12 -14.85 14.02
C PRO A 145 9.21 -13.81 13.74
N LYS A 146 10.45 -14.13 14.11
CA LYS A 146 11.65 -13.28 13.91
C LYS A 146 11.73 -12.02 14.80
N LEU A 147 10.75 -11.73 15.66
CA LEU A 147 10.72 -10.51 16.50
C LEU A 147 10.96 -10.79 17.98
N GLY A 148 11.59 -11.90 18.32
CA GLY A 148 11.86 -12.31 19.72
C GLY A 148 12.98 -11.56 20.46
N GLY A 149 13.74 -10.70 19.76
CA GLY A 149 14.84 -9.92 20.33
C GLY A 149 14.41 -8.50 20.72
N ARG A 150 15.40 -7.64 21.00
CA ARG A 150 15.17 -6.22 21.32
C ARG A 150 14.74 -5.45 20.08
N GLY A 151 13.75 -4.56 20.23
CA GLY A 151 13.33 -3.62 19.19
C GLY A 151 14.06 -2.28 19.34
N VAL A 152 14.81 -1.85 18.33
CA VAL A 152 15.43 -0.52 18.26
C VAL A 152 14.70 0.34 17.25
N VAL A 153 14.20 1.49 17.69
CA VAL A 153 13.47 2.42 16.83
C VAL A 153 14.45 3.27 16.04
N VAL A 154 14.25 3.34 14.72
CA VAL A 154 14.84 4.35 13.85
C VAL A 154 13.72 5.32 13.46
N THR A 155 13.92 6.60 13.72
CA THR A 155 12.90 7.64 13.52
C THR A 155 13.55 8.97 13.19
N ASP A 156 12.78 9.95 12.73
CA ASP A 156 13.24 11.33 12.65
C ASP A 156 12.76 12.16 13.85
N SER A 157 13.38 13.32 14.08
CA SER A 157 13.09 14.14 15.27
C SER A 157 11.64 14.65 15.31
N ALA A 158 11.02 14.95 14.18
CA ALA A 158 9.64 15.44 14.14
C ALA A 158 8.64 14.32 14.50
N VAL A 159 8.87 13.11 13.98
CA VAL A 159 8.04 11.93 14.28
C VAL A 159 8.26 11.46 15.72
N SER A 160 9.52 11.50 16.20
CA SER A 160 9.90 11.13 17.57
C SER A 160 9.08 11.89 18.61
N GLU A 161 8.98 13.21 18.46
CA GLU A 161 8.23 14.10 19.37
C GLU A 161 6.77 13.67 19.54
N HIS A 162 6.13 13.24 18.46
CA HIS A 162 4.70 12.95 18.46
C HIS A 162 4.34 11.48 18.70
N HIS A 163 5.21 10.55 18.31
CA HIS A 163 4.81 9.15 18.17
C HIS A 163 5.72 8.13 18.86
N LEU A 164 6.96 8.49 19.24
CA LEU A 164 7.87 7.54 19.89
C LEU A 164 7.26 6.94 21.18
N GLY A 165 6.58 7.77 21.98
CA GLY A 165 5.91 7.33 23.20
C GLY A 165 4.76 6.35 23.03
N LYS A 166 4.27 6.16 21.77
CA LYS A 166 3.22 5.18 21.44
C LYS A 166 3.79 3.79 21.15
N VAL A 167 5.09 3.70 20.80
CA VAL A 167 5.76 2.42 20.52
C VAL A 167 5.98 1.66 21.81
N ARG A 168 5.55 0.39 21.82
CA ARG A 168 5.65 -0.45 23.01
C ARG A 168 7.12 -0.79 23.33
N SER A 169 7.60 -0.32 24.47
CA SER A 169 8.87 -0.71 25.13
C SER A 169 10.09 -0.77 24.18
N PRO A 170 10.44 0.30 23.45
CA PRO A 170 11.62 0.29 22.61
C PRO A 170 12.88 0.14 23.48
N SER A 171 13.83 -0.70 23.05
CA SER A 171 15.08 -0.97 23.78
C SER A 171 16.18 0.03 23.46
N GLY A 172 15.98 0.84 22.42
CA GLY A 172 16.90 1.89 22.00
C GLY A 172 16.25 2.72 20.88
N VAL A 173 16.84 3.88 20.64
CA VAL A 173 16.38 4.82 19.61
C VAL A 173 17.56 5.32 18.82
N VAL A 174 17.39 5.48 17.52
CA VAL A 174 18.31 6.16 16.60
C VAL A 174 17.53 7.24 15.88
N GLU A 175 17.82 8.49 16.16
CA GLU A 175 17.22 9.61 15.47
C GLU A 175 18.05 10.03 14.25
N ILE A 176 17.37 10.27 13.14
CA ILE A 176 17.94 10.84 11.91
C ILE A 176 17.34 12.24 11.68
N PRO A 177 17.99 13.11 10.91
CA PRO A 177 17.38 14.37 10.52
C PRO A 177 16.17 14.12 9.59
N PRO A 178 15.10 14.92 9.69
CA PRO A 178 13.96 14.84 8.78
C PRO A 178 14.30 15.36 7.38
N GLY A 179 13.64 14.83 6.37
CA GLY A 179 13.76 15.29 4.97
C GLY A 179 14.44 14.29 4.05
N GLU A 180 14.02 14.32 2.77
CA GLU A 180 14.53 13.41 1.72
C GLU A 180 16.04 13.57 1.50
N GLU A 181 16.56 14.78 1.67
CA GLU A 181 17.99 15.10 1.55
C GLU A 181 18.88 14.31 2.52
N HIS A 182 18.28 13.73 3.55
CA HIS A 182 18.97 12.90 4.54
C HIS A 182 18.86 11.38 4.27
N LYS A 183 18.17 10.98 3.21
CA LYS A 183 18.10 9.57 2.79
C LYS A 183 19.37 9.15 2.03
N THR A 184 20.49 9.13 2.71
CA THR A 184 21.84 8.96 2.13
C THR A 184 22.63 7.81 2.75
N LEU A 185 23.69 7.37 2.06
CA LEU A 185 24.65 6.40 2.60
C LEU A 185 25.34 6.90 3.88
N GLU A 186 25.61 8.21 3.98
CA GLU A 186 26.19 8.80 5.18
C GLU A 186 25.25 8.64 6.39
N THR A 187 23.98 8.89 6.20
CA THR A 187 22.97 8.68 7.26
C THR A 187 22.84 7.20 7.61
N ALA A 188 22.87 6.30 6.62
CA ALA A 188 22.88 4.86 6.85
C ALA A 188 24.11 4.42 7.69
N GLU A 189 25.29 4.94 7.38
CA GLU A 189 26.50 4.68 8.17
C GLU A 189 26.35 5.14 9.64
N ARG A 190 25.78 6.32 9.86
CA ARG A 190 25.50 6.82 11.23
C ARG A 190 24.54 5.90 11.98
N VAL A 191 23.48 5.41 11.30
CA VAL A 191 22.56 4.43 11.89
C VAL A 191 23.31 3.17 12.27
N TRP A 192 24.10 2.56 11.37
CA TRP A 192 24.85 1.33 11.68
C TRP A 192 25.85 1.51 12.84
N ARG A 193 26.56 2.63 12.89
CA ARG A 193 27.46 2.94 14.02
C ARG A 193 26.70 3.02 15.35
N SER A 194 25.52 3.64 15.35
CA SER A 194 24.65 3.71 16.53
C SER A 194 24.17 2.33 16.97
N LEU A 195 23.74 1.47 16.00
CA LEU A 195 23.32 0.09 16.30
C LEU A 195 24.46 -0.72 16.93
N VAL A 196 25.70 -0.59 16.41
CA VAL A 196 26.88 -1.24 17.00
C VAL A 196 27.14 -0.74 18.42
N ALA A 197 27.09 0.57 18.66
CA ALA A 197 27.29 1.17 19.97
C ALA A 197 26.23 0.72 20.99
N GLN A 198 24.99 0.48 20.54
CA GLN A 198 23.90 -0.05 21.36
C GLN A 198 23.94 -1.58 21.53
N GLY A 199 24.94 -2.26 20.94
CA GLY A 199 25.12 -3.70 21.02
C GLY A 199 24.00 -4.51 20.36
N VAL A 200 23.44 -4.00 19.26
CA VAL A 200 22.41 -4.69 18.46
C VAL A 200 23.01 -5.93 17.81
N THR A 201 22.29 -7.04 17.87
CA THR A 201 22.69 -8.35 17.36
C THR A 201 21.72 -8.88 16.29
N ARG A 202 22.00 -10.04 15.72
CA ARG A 202 21.11 -10.72 14.76
C ARG A 202 19.76 -11.15 15.33
N SER A 203 19.65 -11.27 16.64
CA SER A 203 18.41 -11.63 17.32
C SER A 203 17.48 -10.45 17.53
N ASP A 204 18.01 -9.23 17.36
CA ASP A 204 17.27 -7.98 17.54
C ASP A 204 16.62 -7.54 16.21
N HIS A 205 15.74 -6.56 16.27
CA HIS A 205 15.05 -6.03 15.10
C HIS A 205 15.00 -4.50 15.12
N LEU A 206 14.79 -3.88 13.94
CA LEU A 206 14.53 -2.46 13.83
C LEU A 206 13.03 -2.19 13.75
N ILE A 207 12.62 -1.04 14.27
CA ILE A 207 11.28 -0.48 14.08
C ILE A 207 11.45 0.84 13.33
N ALA A 208 11.07 0.89 12.07
CA ALA A 208 11.12 2.07 11.22
C ALA A 208 9.89 2.94 11.48
N LEU A 209 9.97 3.86 12.43
CA LEU A 209 8.87 4.74 12.82
C LEU A 209 8.96 6.06 12.06
N GLY A 210 8.18 6.24 10.99
CA GLY A 210 8.22 7.46 10.20
C GLY A 210 7.55 7.38 8.85
N GLY A 211 7.80 8.38 8.01
CA GLY A 211 7.36 8.40 6.61
C GLY A 211 8.23 7.51 5.72
N GLY A 212 8.04 7.62 4.39
CA GLY A 212 8.77 6.83 3.40
C GLY A 212 10.30 6.93 3.53
N VAL A 213 10.83 8.11 3.85
CA VAL A 213 12.28 8.34 4.07
C VAL A 213 12.82 7.43 5.17
N VAL A 214 12.17 7.43 6.33
CA VAL A 214 12.56 6.59 7.47
C VAL A 214 12.39 5.11 7.14
N GLY A 215 11.26 4.75 6.51
CA GLY A 215 10.97 3.37 6.12
C GLY A 215 12.01 2.78 5.16
N ASP A 216 12.37 3.55 4.11
CA ASP A 216 13.36 3.15 3.12
C ASP A 216 14.75 3.03 3.73
N LEU A 217 15.19 4.07 4.47
CA LEU A 217 16.52 4.10 5.08
C LEU A 217 16.69 3.02 6.15
N ALA A 218 15.73 2.90 7.08
CA ALA A 218 15.81 1.91 8.16
C ALA A 218 15.69 0.48 7.61
N GLY A 219 14.84 0.27 6.59
CA GLY A 219 14.74 -1.01 5.89
C GLY A 219 16.04 -1.39 5.19
N PHE A 220 16.70 -0.44 4.51
CA PHE A 220 18.01 -0.62 3.91
C PHE A 220 19.08 -0.93 4.97
N CYS A 221 19.08 -0.16 6.06
CA CYS A 221 19.99 -0.41 7.17
C CYS A 221 19.80 -1.82 7.76
N ALA A 222 18.56 -2.25 7.98
CA ALA A 222 18.24 -3.59 8.47
C ALA A 222 18.70 -4.68 7.50
N GLY A 223 18.43 -4.50 6.21
CA GLY A 223 18.82 -5.47 5.18
C GLY A 223 20.32 -5.67 5.02
N CYS A 224 21.12 -4.63 5.33
CA CYS A 224 22.57 -4.68 5.24
C CYS A 224 23.26 -5.04 6.57
N PHE A 225 22.69 -4.62 7.72
CA PHE A 225 23.30 -4.81 9.04
C PHE A 225 23.42 -6.30 9.37
N GLN A 226 24.64 -6.75 9.69
CA GLN A 226 24.96 -8.17 9.95
C GLN A 226 24.46 -9.16 8.89
N ARG A 227 24.31 -8.74 7.64
CA ARG A 227 23.74 -9.49 6.49
C ARG A 227 22.23 -9.71 6.57
N GLY A 228 21.53 -8.83 7.26
CA GLY A 228 20.09 -8.82 7.42
C GLY A 228 19.63 -9.12 8.84
N ILE A 229 18.88 -8.17 9.41
CA ILE A 229 18.10 -8.31 10.64
C ILE A 229 16.64 -7.97 10.35
N PRO A 230 15.68 -8.46 11.14
CA PRO A 230 14.26 -8.14 10.92
C PRO A 230 13.99 -6.63 11.02
N VAL A 231 13.01 -6.15 10.26
CA VAL A 231 12.50 -4.79 10.36
C VAL A 231 10.97 -4.79 10.47
N VAL A 232 10.44 -3.94 11.33
CA VAL A 232 9.01 -3.62 11.43
C VAL A 232 8.82 -2.24 10.84
N GLN A 233 7.92 -2.12 9.87
CA GLN A 233 7.53 -0.81 9.34
C GLN A 233 6.41 -0.23 10.20
N ALA A 234 6.61 0.98 10.69
CA ALA A 234 5.64 1.74 11.49
C ALA A 234 5.36 3.10 10.79
N PRO A 235 4.60 3.07 9.66
CA PRO A 235 4.40 4.23 8.81
C PRO A 235 3.56 5.30 9.48
N THR A 236 3.98 6.57 9.38
CA THR A 236 3.30 7.73 9.98
C THR A 236 2.81 8.76 8.97
N THR A 237 2.99 8.54 7.68
CA THR A 237 2.48 9.40 6.61
C THR A 237 1.51 8.64 5.71
N VAL A 238 0.63 9.35 4.98
CA VAL A 238 -0.31 8.71 4.04
C VAL A 238 0.46 7.89 3.01
N VAL A 239 1.49 8.46 2.34
CA VAL A 239 2.32 7.73 1.36
C VAL A 239 2.85 6.41 1.95
N ALA A 240 3.34 6.45 3.19
CA ALA A 240 3.92 5.26 3.79
C ALA A 240 2.84 4.23 4.18
N GLN A 241 1.66 4.67 4.66
CA GLN A 241 0.55 3.78 5.03
C GLN A 241 -0.17 3.15 3.85
N VAL A 242 -0.16 3.79 2.67
CA VAL A 242 -0.86 3.25 1.49
C VAL A 242 0.08 2.64 0.45
N ASP A 243 1.39 2.96 0.52
CA ASP A 243 2.35 2.54 -0.50
C ASP A 243 3.69 2.09 0.07
N SER A 244 4.60 2.98 0.51
CA SER A 244 6.03 2.68 0.63
C SER A 244 6.37 1.63 1.70
N ALA A 245 5.58 1.45 2.77
CA ALA A 245 5.83 0.45 3.82
C ALA A 245 5.71 -1.02 3.35
N TYR A 246 5.23 -1.26 2.12
CA TYR A 246 4.93 -2.59 1.61
C TYR A 246 5.83 -3.00 0.45
N GLY A 247 6.13 -4.31 0.35
CA GLY A 247 6.80 -4.90 -0.80
C GLY A 247 8.31 -4.79 -0.80
N GLY A 248 8.90 -4.40 0.34
CA GLY A 248 10.31 -4.60 0.65
C GLY A 248 11.32 -3.82 -0.19
N LYS A 249 10.91 -2.88 -1.04
CA LYS A 249 11.84 -1.95 -1.70
C LYS A 249 12.36 -0.99 -0.65
N THR A 250 13.65 -1.04 -0.35
CA THR A 250 14.32 -0.17 0.62
C THR A 250 15.59 0.38 -0.01
N GLY A 251 15.99 1.60 0.35
CA GLY A 251 17.16 2.18 -0.28
C GLY A 251 17.47 3.58 0.20
N VAL A 252 18.54 4.11 -0.41
CA VAL A 252 19.05 5.45 -0.20
C VAL A 252 19.32 6.12 -1.53
N ASP A 253 19.42 7.44 -1.49
CA ASP A 253 19.67 8.27 -2.64
C ASP A 253 21.17 8.49 -2.88
N LEU A 254 21.52 8.68 -4.14
CA LEU A 254 22.79 9.27 -4.57
C LEU A 254 22.53 10.69 -5.07
N PRO A 255 23.55 11.56 -5.11
CA PRO A 255 23.41 12.90 -5.70
C PRO A 255 22.85 12.87 -7.12
N GLU A 256 23.14 11.82 -7.87
CA GLU A 256 22.75 11.64 -9.28
C GLU A 256 21.43 10.97 -9.49
N ALA A 257 20.90 10.25 -8.49
CA ALA A 257 19.67 9.45 -8.66
C ALA A 257 19.02 9.05 -7.33
N LYS A 258 17.70 9.23 -7.22
CA LYS A 258 16.89 8.75 -6.09
C LYS A 258 16.76 7.23 -6.11
N ASN A 259 16.74 6.61 -4.93
CA ASN A 259 16.46 5.18 -4.70
C ASN A 259 17.37 4.21 -5.51
N TYR A 260 18.56 4.66 -5.90
CA TYR A 260 19.42 3.89 -6.80
C TYR A 260 20.24 2.81 -6.08
N VAL A 261 20.50 3.00 -4.80
CA VAL A 261 21.20 2.02 -3.94
C VAL A 261 20.21 1.45 -2.94
N GLY A 262 19.94 0.16 -3.03
CA GLY A 262 18.93 -0.44 -2.18
C GLY A 262 18.97 -1.97 -2.17
N VAL A 263 18.10 -2.53 -1.35
CA VAL A 263 17.88 -3.97 -1.22
C VAL A 263 16.39 -4.28 -1.18
N TYR A 264 16.03 -5.46 -1.66
CA TYR A 264 14.70 -6.02 -1.38
C TYR A 264 14.76 -6.70 -0.01
N HIS A 265 14.13 -6.08 0.99
CA HIS A 265 14.09 -6.58 2.36
C HIS A 265 12.66 -6.48 2.89
N GLN A 266 11.92 -7.59 2.84
CA GLN A 266 10.53 -7.62 3.31
C GLN A 266 10.47 -7.34 4.82
N PRO A 267 9.50 -6.55 5.28
CA PRO A 267 9.30 -6.35 6.71
C PRO A 267 8.85 -7.64 7.40
N SER A 268 9.05 -7.74 8.70
CA SER A 268 8.52 -8.82 9.53
C SER A 268 7.12 -8.50 10.07
N ALA A 269 6.73 -7.25 10.05
CA ALA A 269 5.37 -6.75 10.30
C ALA A 269 5.25 -5.31 9.81
N VAL A 270 4.01 -4.85 9.57
CA VAL A 270 3.68 -3.43 9.34
C VAL A 270 2.63 -3.00 10.35
N LEU A 271 2.87 -1.87 11.03
CA LEU A 271 1.97 -1.27 12.01
C LEU A 271 1.49 0.09 11.48
N ALA A 272 0.46 0.11 10.65
CA ALA A 272 -0.12 1.32 10.08
C ALA A 272 -1.10 1.96 11.07
N ASP A 273 -0.56 2.74 12.00
CA ASP A 273 -1.36 3.46 13.00
C ASP A 273 -1.97 4.71 12.39
N THR A 274 -3.26 4.64 12.07
CA THR A 274 -3.98 5.72 11.40
C THR A 274 -4.12 6.97 12.26
N SER A 275 -4.02 6.84 13.60
CA SER A 275 -3.99 7.99 14.51
C SER A 275 -2.77 8.89 14.32
N THR A 276 -1.72 8.41 13.67
CA THR A 276 -0.52 9.22 13.38
C THR A 276 -0.78 10.30 12.35
N LEU A 277 -1.75 10.09 11.47
CA LEU A 277 -2.10 11.03 10.41
C LEU A 277 -2.69 12.35 10.96
N ALA A 278 -3.19 12.36 12.20
CA ALA A 278 -3.70 13.56 12.84
C ALA A 278 -2.64 14.64 13.08
N THR A 279 -1.36 14.27 13.16
CA THR A 279 -0.23 15.20 13.33
C THR A 279 0.49 15.52 12.03
N LEU A 280 0.08 14.84 10.93
CA LEU A 280 0.72 15.02 9.63
C LEU A 280 0.39 16.42 9.06
N PRO A 281 1.38 17.21 8.63
CA PRO A 281 1.12 18.50 8.00
C PRO A 281 0.22 18.34 6.78
N ARG A 282 -0.75 19.29 6.62
CA ARG A 282 -1.77 19.22 5.56
C ARG A 282 -1.20 19.00 4.16
N LYS A 283 -0.07 19.64 3.84
CA LYS A 283 0.60 19.48 2.54
C LYS A 283 1.18 18.09 2.33
N GLU A 284 1.67 17.44 3.39
CA GLU A 284 2.17 16.06 3.33
C GLU A 284 1.00 15.06 3.23
N PHE A 285 -0.10 15.35 3.92
CA PHE A 285 -1.34 14.57 3.77
C PHE A 285 -1.86 14.66 2.32
N ALA A 286 -1.95 15.86 1.77
CA ALA A 286 -2.37 16.09 0.39
C ALA A 286 -1.47 15.35 -0.62
N ALA A 287 -0.14 15.50 -0.49
CA ALA A 287 0.80 14.77 -1.36
C ALA A 287 0.60 13.25 -1.26
N GLY A 288 0.35 12.73 -0.04
CA GLY A 288 0.05 11.31 0.14
C GLY A 288 -1.26 10.88 -0.49
N TYR A 289 -2.25 11.74 -0.57
CA TYR A 289 -3.54 11.42 -1.18
C TYR A 289 -3.43 11.18 -2.69
N ALA A 290 -2.44 11.74 -3.39
CA ALA A 290 -2.16 11.38 -4.78
C ALA A 290 -1.87 9.88 -4.94
N GLU A 291 -1.21 9.25 -3.98
CA GLU A 291 -0.97 7.80 -3.97
C GLU A 291 -2.24 6.98 -3.68
N VAL A 292 -3.15 7.51 -2.85
CA VAL A 292 -4.48 6.92 -2.65
C VAL A 292 -5.24 6.94 -3.97
N LEU A 293 -5.27 8.08 -4.67
CA LEU A 293 -5.93 8.25 -5.96
C LEU A 293 -5.35 7.33 -7.03
N LYS A 294 -4.00 7.26 -7.11
CA LYS A 294 -3.29 6.32 -7.99
C LYS A 294 -3.73 4.87 -7.72
N THR A 295 -3.73 4.47 -6.46
CA THR A 295 -4.08 3.11 -6.06
C THR A 295 -5.55 2.81 -6.33
N ALA A 296 -6.44 3.79 -6.14
CA ALA A 296 -7.87 3.65 -6.47
C ALA A 296 -8.10 3.46 -7.97
N LEU A 297 -7.37 4.17 -8.84
CA LEU A 297 -7.40 3.94 -10.28
C LEU A 297 -6.93 2.53 -10.66
N ILE A 298 -5.89 2.03 -9.98
CA ILE A 298 -5.34 0.68 -10.22
C ILE A 298 -6.32 -0.40 -9.73
N ALA A 299 -6.90 -0.23 -8.56
CA ALA A 299 -7.80 -1.20 -7.93
C ALA A 299 -9.18 -1.24 -8.59
N GLY A 300 -9.73 -0.07 -8.98
CA GLY A 300 -11.12 0.05 -9.42
C GLY A 300 -12.13 -0.25 -8.31
N GLY A 301 -13.33 -0.66 -8.70
CA GLY A 301 -14.40 -1.11 -7.82
C GLY A 301 -14.69 -0.17 -6.66
N ARG A 302 -14.96 -0.73 -5.48
CA ARG A 302 -15.39 0.05 -4.30
C ARG A 302 -14.37 1.12 -3.86
N LEU A 303 -13.08 0.85 -3.97
CA LEU A 303 -12.07 1.86 -3.59
C LEU A 303 -12.16 3.08 -4.52
N TRP A 304 -12.25 2.84 -5.83
CA TRP A 304 -12.43 3.93 -6.79
C TRP A 304 -13.76 4.67 -6.57
N GLU A 305 -14.87 3.95 -6.37
CA GLU A 305 -16.18 4.55 -6.13
C GLU A 305 -16.19 5.52 -4.95
N ARG A 306 -15.56 5.13 -3.82
CA ARG A 306 -15.44 5.96 -2.63
C ARG A 306 -14.55 7.19 -2.85
N VAL A 307 -13.39 6.99 -3.50
CA VAL A 307 -12.47 8.09 -3.83
C VAL A 307 -13.13 9.05 -4.82
N ALA A 308 -13.80 8.53 -5.85
CA ALA A 308 -14.51 9.34 -6.85
C ALA A 308 -15.70 10.11 -6.26
N ALA A 309 -16.32 9.61 -5.20
CA ALA A 309 -17.35 10.31 -4.43
C ALA A 309 -16.77 11.38 -3.49
N GLY A 310 -15.46 11.50 -3.37
CA GLY A 310 -14.80 12.45 -2.46
C GLY A 310 -14.96 12.10 -0.98
N GLU A 311 -15.13 10.81 -0.66
CA GLU A 311 -15.20 10.37 0.73
C GLU A 311 -13.87 10.64 1.46
N PRO A 312 -13.89 11.00 2.75
CA PRO A 312 -12.68 11.18 3.54
C PRO A 312 -11.87 9.88 3.62
N LEU A 313 -10.54 10.00 3.60
CA LEU A 313 -9.65 8.87 3.82
C LEU A 313 -9.87 8.28 5.22
N ASP A 314 -10.17 6.99 5.28
CA ASP A 314 -10.36 6.21 6.51
C ASP A 314 -9.52 4.93 6.53
N ASP A 315 -9.63 4.20 7.63
CA ASP A 315 -8.90 2.94 7.85
C ASP A 315 -9.20 1.89 6.77
N ASP A 316 -10.45 1.83 6.28
CA ASP A 316 -10.84 0.90 5.23
C ASP A 316 -10.23 1.23 3.88
N MET A 317 -10.14 2.51 3.52
CA MET A 317 -9.45 2.94 2.30
C MET A 317 -7.94 2.66 2.38
N ILE A 318 -7.30 2.92 3.54
CA ILE A 318 -5.89 2.62 3.77
C ILE A 318 -5.65 1.11 3.63
N LEU A 319 -6.51 0.30 4.24
CA LEU A 319 -6.45 -1.16 4.14
C LEU A 319 -6.62 -1.63 2.68
N ALA A 320 -7.57 -1.04 1.95
CA ALA A 320 -7.81 -1.38 0.54
C ALA A 320 -6.61 -1.02 -0.35
N CYS A 321 -5.95 0.12 -0.10
CA CYS A 321 -4.70 0.48 -0.76
C CYS A 321 -3.58 -0.52 -0.44
N ALA A 322 -3.40 -0.87 0.83
CA ALA A 322 -2.42 -1.87 1.25
C ALA A 322 -2.67 -3.23 0.57
N ARG A 323 -3.92 -3.73 0.58
CA ARG A 323 -4.31 -5.00 -0.07
C ARG A 323 -4.00 -4.98 -1.57
N THR A 324 -4.35 -3.88 -2.25
CA THR A 324 -4.09 -3.73 -3.70
C THR A 324 -2.59 -3.83 -3.99
N LYS A 325 -1.77 -3.08 -3.25
CA LYS A 325 -0.32 -3.14 -3.43
C LYS A 325 0.25 -4.52 -3.10
N LEU A 326 -0.18 -5.14 -1.99
CA LEU A 326 0.28 -6.46 -1.57
C LEU A 326 -0.07 -7.55 -2.59
N ALA A 327 -1.26 -7.52 -3.20
CA ALA A 327 -1.63 -8.44 -4.26
C ALA A 327 -0.73 -8.30 -5.51
N ILE A 328 -0.40 -7.07 -5.89
CA ILE A 328 0.51 -6.81 -7.01
C ILE A 328 1.95 -7.27 -6.68
N VAL A 329 2.42 -7.02 -5.46
CA VAL A 329 3.75 -7.47 -4.99
C VAL A 329 3.83 -9.00 -4.91
N ALA A 330 2.76 -9.67 -4.46
CA ALA A 330 2.69 -11.13 -4.42
C ALA A 330 2.84 -11.76 -5.81
N ALA A 331 2.25 -11.11 -6.84
CA ALA A 331 2.35 -11.56 -8.22
C ALA A 331 3.72 -11.26 -8.86
N ASP A 332 4.39 -10.17 -8.45
CA ASP A 332 5.67 -9.72 -9.03
C ASP A 332 6.51 -8.97 -7.99
N GLU A 333 7.22 -9.72 -7.15
CA GLU A 333 8.03 -9.13 -6.08
C GLU A 333 9.19 -8.28 -6.61
N ARG A 334 9.79 -8.66 -7.75
CA ARG A 334 11.03 -8.08 -8.26
C ARG A 334 10.84 -6.98 -9.29
N ASP A 335 9.59 -6.57 -9.55
CA ASP A 335 9.25 -5.48 -10.47
C ASP A 335 9.70 -5.75 -11.92
N SER A 336 9.49 -6.97 -12.36
CA SER A 336 9.88 -7.44 -13.69
C SER A 336 8.74 -7.39 -14.73
N GLY A 337 7.51 -7.12 -14.29
CA GLY A 337 6.31 -7.13 -15.12
C GLY A 337 5.15 -6.39 -14.47
N ARG A 338 4.15 -7.11 -13.96
CA ARG A 338 2.90 -6.56 -13.44
C ARG A 338 3.05 -5.47 -12.36
N ARG A 339 4.09 -5.52 -11.54
CA ARG A 339 4.34 -4.52 -10.51
C ARG A 339 4.56 -3.12 -11.08
N GLN A 340 4.95 -3.01 -12.36
CA GLN A 340 5.12 -1.71 -13.04
C GLN A 340 3.83 -0.88 -13.08
N VAL A 341 2.63 -1.46 -12.94
CA VAL A 341 1.37 -0.69 -12.87
C VAL A 341 1.37 0.32 -11.71
N LEU A 342 2.13 0.05 -10.64
CA LEU A 342 2.31 0.97 -9.52
C LEU A 342 3.02 2.28 -9.92
N ASN A 343 3.65 2.32 -11.10
CA ASN A 343 4.28 3.51 -11.66
C ASN A 343 3.30 4.38 -12.48
N LEU A 344 2.00 4.20 -12.36
CA LEU A 344 1.00 5.10 -12.97
C LEU A 344 1.29 6.55 -12.52
N GLY A 345 1.46 7.44 -13.48
CA GLY A 345 1.83 8.84 -13.22
C GLY A 345 3.34 9.08 -12.98
N HIS A 346 4.11 8.08 -12.59
CA HIS A 346 5.51 8.27 -12.18
C HIS A 346 6.45 8.62 -13.33
N THR A 347 6.22 8.13 -14.55
CA THR A 347 7.11 8.42 -15.71
C THR A 347 7.24 9.92 -15.99
N VAL A 348 6.10 10.62 -16.04
CA VAL A 348 6.10 12.09 -16.20
C VAL A 348 6.39 12.78 -14.88
N GLY A 349 5.88 12.27 -13.75
CA GLY A 349 6.13 12.83 -12.43
C GLY A 349 7.63 12.94 -12.10
N HIS A 350 8.40 11.88 -12.24
CA HIS A 350 9.86 11.90 -12.02
C HIS A 350 10.60 12.82 -12.99
N ALA A 351 10.12 12.90 -14.25
CA ALA A 351 10.68 13.84 -15.22
C ALA A 351 10.45 15.30 -14.79
N LEU A 352 9.27 15.62 -14.23
CA LEU A 352 8.97 16.93 -13.65
C LEU A 352 9.84 17.22 -12.43
N GLU A 353 9.98 16.28 -11.47
CA GLU A 353 10.87 16.45 -10.32
C GLU A 353 12.32 16.74 -10.75
N THR A 354 12.79 16.02 -11.77
CA THR A 354 14.16 16.19 -12.28
C THR A 354 14.37 17.52 -12.98
N THR A 355 13.40 17.98 -13.78
CA THR A 355 13.54 19.20 -14.59
C THR A 355 13.32 20.47 -13.81
N LEU A 356 12.42 20.45 -12.82
CA LEU A 356 12.15 21.59 -11.94
C LEU A 356 13.16 21.68 -10.77
N GLY A 357 13.95 20.65 -10.57
CA GLY A 357 14.83 20.49 -9.42
C GLY A 357 14.12 19.82 -8.23
N TYR A 358 14.81 18.86 -7.64
CA TYR A 358 14.29 18.15 -6.47
C TYR A 358 13.91 19.10 -5.35
N GLY A 359 12.73 18.88 -4.75
CA GLY A 359 12.19 19.71 -3.68
C GLY A 359 11.29 20.87 -4.15
N THR A 360 11.22 21.18 -5.45
CA THR A 360 10.29 22.18 -6.01
C THR A 360 8.84 21.66 -5.92
N LEU A 361 8.61 20.41 -6.29
CA LEU A 361 7.36 19.71 -6.10
C LEU A 361 7.55 18.60 -5.07
N ARG A 362 6.53 18.35 -4.24
CA ARG A 362 6.45 17.12 -3.47
C ARG A 362 6.18 15.95 -4.40
N HIS A 363 6.63 14.76 -4.01
CA HIS A 363 6.44 13.56 -4.82
C HIS A 363 5.00 13.35 -5.28
N GLY A 364 4.02 13.42 -4.38
CA GLY A 364 2.62 13.25 -4.75
C GLY A 364 2.07 14.38 -5.65
N GLU A 365 2.60 15.60 -5.55
CA GLU A 365 2.25 16.70 -6.47
C GLU A 365 2.72 16.36 -7.90
N ALA A 366 3.94 15.86 -8.03
CA ALA A 366 4.50 15.42 -9.32
C ALA A 366 3.76 14.19 -9.88
N VAL A 367 3.44 13.20 -9.03
CA VAL A 367 2.67 12.01 -9.43
C VAL A 367 1.25 12.38 -9.85
N GLY A 368 0.60 13.33 -9.16
CA GLY A 368 -0.72 13.85 -9.54
C GLY A 368 -0.72 14.44 -10.95
N LEU A 369 0.22 15.33 -11.25
CA LEU A 369 0.40 15.89 -12.59
C LEU A 369 0.71 14.79 -13.63
N GLY A 370 1.56 13.84 -13.26
CA GLY A 370 1.89 12.70 -14.11
C GLY A 370 0.69 11.79 -14.39
N MET A 371 -0.24 11.62 -13.44
CA MET A 371 -1.51 10.90 -13.68
C MET A 371 -2.39 11.63 -14.69
N LEU A 372 -2.48 12.96 -14.63
CA LEU A 372 -3.21 13.75 -15.61
C LEU A 372 -2.63 13.58 -17.02
N ALA A 373 -1.29 13.55 -17.15
CA ALA A 373 -0.64 13.26 -18.42
C ALA A 373 -0.89 11.81 -18.89
N ALA A 374 -0.85 10.82 -17.99
CA ALA A 374 -1.13 9.42 -18.33
C ALA A 374 -2.57 9.22 -18.79
N LEU A 375 -3.56 9.87 -18.15
CA LEU A 375 -4.96 9.83 -18.54
C LEU A 375 -5.20 10.50 -19.89
N ARG A 376 -4.51 11.61 -20.18
CA ARG A 376 -4.52 12.25 -21.49
C ARG A 376 -3.98 11.31 -22.58
N LEU A 377 -2.85 10.64 -22.31
CA LEU A 377 -2.26 9.64 -23.20
C LEU A 377 -3.16 8.42 -23.39
N SER A 378 -4.01 8.12 -22.43
CA SER A 378 -5.00 7.05 -22.47
C SER A 378 -6.26 7.42 -23.28
N GLY A 379 -6.44 8.69 -23.66
CA GLY A 379 -7.63 9.18 -24.36
C GLY A 379 -8.87 9.25 -23.47
N LEU A 380 -8.72 9.35 -22.14
CA LEU A 380 -9.79 9.33 -21.14
C LEU A 380 -10.04 10.73 -20.55
N GLU A 381 -10.49 11.68 -21.39
CA GLU A 381 -10.64 13.09 -21.01
C GLU A 381 -11.60 13.25 -19.81
N GLY A 382 -12.76 12.61 -19.83
CA GLY A 382 -13.71 12.72 -18.70
C GLY A 382 -13.16 12.18 -17.38
N LEU A 383 -12.37 11.11 -17.40
CA LEU A 383 -11.71 10.58 -16.21
C LEU A 383 -10.55 11.50 -15.77
N ARG A 384 -9.83 12.10 -16.73
CA ARG A 384 -8.80 13.10 -16.45
C ARG A 384 -9.36 14.31 -15.71
N ASP A 385 -10.50 14.83 -16.20
CA ASP A 385 -11.17 15.97 -15.57
C ASP A 385 -11.63 15.62 -14.14
N GLN A 386 -12.23 14.45 -13.94
CA GLN A 386 -12.62 13.98 -12.61
C GLN A 386 -11.40 13.84 -11.67
N VAL A 387 -10.29 13.29 -12.14
CA VAL A 387 -9.04 13.19 -11.37
C VAL A 387 -8.47 14.57 -11.05
N ALA A 388 -8.53 15.53 -11.99
CA ALA A 388 -8.11 16.89 -11.74
C ALA A 388 -8.96 17.57 -10.66
N GLU A 389 -10.28 17.37 -10.66
CA GLU A 389 -11.17 17.88 -9.60
C GLU A 389 -10.82 17.27 -8.23
N LEU A 390 -10.56 15.97 -8.16
CA LEU A 390 -10.15 15.29 -6.92
C LEU A 390 -8.80 15.80 -6.41
N LEU A 391 -7.81 15.99 -7.28
CA LEU A 391 -6.52 16.59 -6.93
C LEU A 391 -6.71 18.01 -6.38
N ALA A 392 -7.50 18.85 -7.06
CA ALA A 392 -7.78 20.23 -6.64
C ALA A 392 -8.51 20.28 -5.29
N ALA A 393 -9.46 19.37 -5.03
CA ALA A 393 -10.16 19.27 -3.75
C ALA A 393 -9.21 19.00 -2.56
N HIS A 394 -8.07 18.35 -2.84
CA HIS A 394 -7.00 18.12 -1.87
C HIS A 394 -5.85 19.14 -1.96
N GLU A 395 -6.06 20.29 -2.61
CA GLU A 395 -5.05 21.36 -2.78
C GLU A 395 -3.79 20.92 -3.52
N LEU A 396 -3.88 19.88 -4.34
CA LEU A 396 -2.81 19.43 -5.21
C LEU A 396 -2.84 20.19 -6.54
N PRO A 397 -1.67 20.48 -7.14
CA PRO A 397 -1.61 21.17 -8.42
C PRO A 397 -2.21 20.30 -9.54
N THR A 398 -3.01 20.93 -10.40
CA THR A 398 -3.54 20.33 -11.63
C THR A 398 -2.88 20.91 -12.88
N SER A 399 -2.05 21.94 -12.70
CA SER A 399 -1.23 22.59 -13.72
C SER A 399 -0.01 23.24 -13.08
N LEU A 400 0.97 23.59 -13.91
CA LEU A 400 2.17 24.33 -13.52
C LEU A 400 2.16 25.70 -14.19
N PRO A 401 2.71 26.75 -13.55
CA PRO A 401 2.79 28.08 -14.16
C PRO A 401 3.57 28.07 -15.49
N GLU A 402 4.63 27.27 -15.55
CA GLU A 402 5.49 27.10 -16.70
C GLU A 402 6.00 25.65 -16.77
N VAL A 403 6.08 25.09 -17.97
CA VAL A 403 6.61 23.74 -18.22
C VAL A 403 7.56 23.80 -19.41
N ASP A 404 8.82 23.45 -19.18
CA ASP A 404 9.78 23.20 -20.26
C ASP A 404 9.52 21.79 -20.83
N VAL A 405 8.66 21.74 -21.86
CA VAL A 405 8.24 20.49 -22.51
C VAL A 405 9.42 19.71 -23.07
N ASP A 406 10.40 20.41 -23.65
CA ASP A 406 11.59 19.76 -24.23
C ASP A 406 12.46 19.11 -23.16
N ALA A 407 12.66 19.78 -22.04
CA ALA A 407 13.40 19.25 -20.91
C ALA A 407 12.71 18.03 -20.28
N VAL A 408 11.37 18.08 -20.10
CA VAL A 408 10.58 16.96 -19.54
C VAL A 408 10.64 15.75 -20.48
N VAL A 409 10.39 15.92 -21.77
CA VAL A 409 10.46 14.84 -22.77
C VAL A 409 11.86 14.24 -22.83
N ALA A 410 12.91 15.08 -22.79
CA ALA A 410 14.30 14.62 -22.74
C ALA A 410 14.61 13.85 -21.43
N ALA A 411 14.02 14.24 -20.30
CA ALA A 411 14.17 13.51 -19.03
C ALA A 411 13.52 12.12 -19.09
N VAL A 412 12.30 12.03 -19.61
CA VAL A 412 11.62 10.74 -19.88
C VAL A 412 12.46 9.83 -20.79
N ALA A 413 13.04 10.39 -21.86
CA ALA A 413 13.89 9.63 -22.78
C ALA A 413 15.23 9.18 -22.16
N ARG A 414 15.77 9.91 -21.17
CA ARG A 414 17.00 9.51 -20.44
C ARG A 414 16.75 8.34 -19.50
N ASP A 415 15.62 8.31 -18.84
CA ASP A 415 15.22 7.21 -17.98
C ASP A 415 15.10 5.89 -18.78
N LYS A 416 14.59 5.98 -20.01
CA LYS A 416 14.56 4.91 -21.01
C LYS A 416 15.92 4.26 -21.28
N LYS A 417 17.00 5.05 -21.45
CA LYS A 417 18.34 4.52 -21.74
C LYS A 417 18.93 3.70 -20.59
N ARG A 418 18.42 3.88 -19.38
CA ARG A 418 18.81 3.08 -18.21
C ARG A 418 18.13 1.71 -18.17
N VAL A 419 16.96 1.54 -18.83
CA VAL A 419 16.15 0.31 -18.81
C VAL A 419 16.31 -0.53 -20.08
N GLY A 420 16.84 0.02 -21.19
CA GLY A 420 17.05 -0.71 -22.47
C GLY A 420 16.89 0.14 -23.72
N SER A 421 16.90 -0.48 -24.92
CA SER A 421 16.89 0.21 -26.22
C SER A 421 15.50 0.44 -26.83
N GLY A 422 14.41 0.04 -26.17
CA GLY A 422 13.02 0.16 -26.64
C GLY A 422 12.36 1.53 -26.36
N PRO A 423 11.10 1.81 -26.77
CA PRO A 423 10.33 2.99 -26.34
C PRO A 423 10.10 2.94 -24.82
N THR A 424 10.07 4.12 -24.16
CA THR A 424 9.79 4.19 -22.73
C THR A 424 8.43 3.55 -22.46
N PRO A 425 8.38 2.50 -21.63
CA PRO A 425 7.10 1.87 -21.30
C PRO A 425 6.30 2.79 -20.40
N PHE A 426 5.11 3.18 -20.85
CA PHE A 426 4.16 3.91 -20.03
C PHE A 426 3.17 2.98 -19.36
N VAL A 427 2.68 3.39 -18.21
CA VAL A 427 1.51 2.80 -17.56
C VAL A 427 0.32 3.65 -17.96
N LEU A 428 -0.66 3.05 -18.65
CA LEU A 428 -1.85 3.70 -19.15
C LEU A 428 -3.11 3.08 -18.52
N VAL A 429 -4.21 3.83 -18.56
CA VAL A 429 -5.50 3.44 -17.97
C VAL A 429 -6.48 3.15 -19.11
N ARG A 430 -7.22 2.06 -19.04
CA ARG A 430 -8.39 1.78 -19.92
C ARG A 430 -9.69 2.15 -19.22
N ALA A 431 -9.77 1.83 -17.95
CA ALA A 431 -10.83 2.20 -17.02
C ALA A 431 -10.30 2.07 -15.59
N PRO A 432 -10.93 2.64 -14.57
CA PRO A 432 -10.60 2.32 -13.18
C PRO A 432 -10.68 0.80 -12.95
N GLY A 433 -9.58 0.21 -12.43
CA GLY A 433 -9.38 -1.24 -12.32
C GLY A 433 -8.72 -1.89 -13.54
N GLU A 434 -8.60 -1.20 -14.65
CA GLU A 434 -8.00 -1.71 -15.89
C GLU A 434 -6.78 -0.85 -16.27
N VAL A 435 -5.69 -1.05 -15.55
CA VAL A 435 -4.41 -0.36 -15.77
C VAL A 435 -3.42 -1.32 -16.41
N VAL A 436 -2.75 -0.86 -17.47
CA VAL A 436 -1.84 -1.65 -18.31
C VAL A 436 -0.46 -1.03 -18.33
N GLU A 437 0.55 -1.87 -18.13
CA GLU A 437 1.96 -1.52 -18.19
C GLU A 437 2.54 -1.69 -19.60
N GLY A 438 3.74 -1.17 -19.81
CA GLY A 438 4.54 -1.42 -21.00
C GLY A 438 4.01 -0.81 -22.29
N GLN A 439 3.13 0.18 -22.22
CA GLN A 439 2.48 0.74 -23.41
C GLN A 439 3.42 1.71 -24.13
N PRO A 440 3.69 1.53 -25.43
CA PRO A 440 4.48 2.46 -26.21
C PRO A 440 3.73 3.77 -26.41
N VAL A 441 4.42 4.90 -26.23
CA VAL A 441 3.85 6.23 -26.44
C VAL A 441 4.71 6.98 -27.45
N GLU A 442 4.05 7.55 -28.46
CA GLU A 442 4.70 8.40 -29.47
C GLU A 442 5.13 9.74 -28.85
N GLU A 443 6.32 10.21 -29.23
CA GLU A 443 6.89 11.45 -28.69
C GLU A 443 5.96 12.66 -28.86
N GLY A 444 5.28 12.77 -30.03
CA GLY A 444 4.33 13.83 -30.28
C GLY A 444 3.14 13.85 -29.33
N ALA A 445 2.62 12.67 -28.96
CA ALA A 445 1.54 12.53 -27.98
C ALA A 445 2.03 12.88 -26.58
N LEU A 446 3.23 12.45 -26.20
CA LEU A 446 3.86 12.82 -24.92
C LEU A 446 4.05 14.33 -24.81
N ARG A 447 4.57 14.99 -25.86
CA ARG A 447 4.73 16.43 -25.91
C ARG A 447 3.41 17.17 -25.70
N ALA A 448 2.36 16.73 -26.38
CA ALA A 448 1.02 17.32 -26.20
C ALA A 448 0.50 17.16 -24.78
N ALA A 449 0.63 15.96 -24.20
CA ALA A 449 0.17 15.70 -22.83
C ALA A 449 0.95 16.51 -21.77
N VAL A 450 2.26 16.68 -21.95
CA VAL A 450 3.10 17.51 -21.07
C VAL A 450 2.79 19.00 -21.24
N ALA A 451 2.58 19.47 -22.47
CA ALA A 451 2.23 20.86 -22.74
C ALA A 451 0.91 21.29 -22.10
N GLU A 452 -0.07 20.37 -22.02
CA GLU A 452 -1.36 20.61 -21.36
C GLU A 452 -1.27 20.71 -19.81
N LEU A 453 -0.12 20.38 -19.22
CA LEU A 453 0.13 20.62 -17.79
C LEU A 453 0.49 22.09 -17.51
N ALA A 454 0.86 22.88 -18.53
CA ALA A 454 1.05 24.30 -18.34
C ALA A 454 -0.28 25.01 -18.07
N ALA A 455 -0.28 25.91 -17.10
CA ALA A 455 -1.45 26.74 -16.82
C ALA A 455 -1.83 27.51 -18.10
N THR A 456 -3.05 27.28 -18.60
CA THR A 456 -3.58 28.10 -19.68
C THR A 456 -3.70 29.51 -19.12
N THR A 457 -2.90 30.45 -19.61
CA THR A 457 -3.14 31.87 -19.40
C THR A 457 -4.51 32.18 -19.99
N ARG A 458 -5.57 32.11 -19.18
CA ARG A 458 -6.83 32.76 -19.57
C ARG A 458 -6.50 34.22 -19.75
N SER A 459 -6.41 34.64 -20.98
CA SER A 459 -6.49 36.07 -21.31
C SER A 459 -7.78 36.54 -20.65
N GLU A 460 -7.66 37.32 -19.55
CA GLU A 460 -8.74 38.15 -19.09
C GLU A 460 -9.07 39.12 -20.23
N GLY A 461 -9.97 38.63 -21.12
CA GLY A 461 -10.63 39.48 -22.09
C GLY A 461 -11.48 40.44 -21.31
N HIS A 462 -11.03 41.67 -21.22
CA HIS A 462 -11.85 42.84 -20.87
C HIS A 462 -13.23 42.76 -21.55
N ARG A 463 -14.26 42.72 -20.75
CA ARG A 463 -15.46 43.58 -20.97
C ARG A 463 -16.15 43.90 -19.65
#